data_d8c34559ef124b46c05ebcef1afe8b56
#
_entry.id   d8c34559ef124b46c05ebcef1afe8b56
#
_cell.length_a   1.000
_cell.length_b   1.000
_cell.length_c   1.000
_cell.angle_alpha   90.00
_cell.angle_beta   90.00
_cell.angle_gamma   90.00
#
_symmetry.space_group_name_H-M   'P 1'
#
loop_
_entity.id
_entity.type
_entity.pdbx_description
1 polymer ?
#
loop_
_entity_poly.entity_id
_entity_poly.type
_entity_poly.pdbx_seq_one_letter_code
_entity_poly.pdbx_strand_id
1 'polypeptide(L)'
;LSRRRERRGTIGSAGATLWFRLGGFPVPVGRMRRWRVPGPRLLILVVGLGAAASSEPGPVTCGSVVKLLNVRHNVRLHSHDVRYGSGSGQQSVTGVSAVDDSNSYWRVRGKTSTVCERGTPVKCGQSIRLTHINTGRNLHSHHFTSPLSGNQEVSAFGEDGEGDYLDDWTVLCSGTYWVRDSEVRFKHSSTDMLLSVTGEQYGRPIHGQKEVHGMSYSNQNNNWKVMEGIFMKPSELLKTNSYHAEL
;
A
#
# COMPACT_ATOMS: atom_id res chain seq x y z
N LEU A 1 -13.98 0.42 -56.17
CA LEU A 1 -12.89 -0.08 -57.01
C LEU A 1 -11.66 -0.31 -56.15
N SER A 2 -11.34 -1.47 -55.97
CA SER A 2 -10.38 -2.53 -56.21
C SER A 2 -9.95 -3.21 -54.90
N ARG A 3 -10.41 -4.30 -54.64
CA ARG A 3 -10.11 -5.76 -54.58
C ARG A 3 -8.64 -6.17 -54.41
N ARG A 4 -8.51 -7.21 -53.51
CA ARG A 4 -7.56 -8.33 -53.43
C ARG A 4 -6.42 -8.13 -52.45
N ARG A 5 -5.94 -9.16 -51.64
CA ARG A 5 -6.09 -10.63 -51.71
C ARG A 5 -5.69 -11.26 -50.38
N GLU A 6 -6.39 -12.32 -50.02
CA GLU A 6 -5.98 -13.32 -49.02
C GLU A 6 -4.69 -14.02 -49.41
N ARG A 7 -3.91 -14.44 -48.40
CA ARG A 7 -3.15 -15.71 -48.48
C ARG A 7 -3.14 -16.41 -47.13
N ARG A 8 -3.76 -17.58 -47.11
CA ARG A 8 -3.54 -18.65 -46.12
C ARG A 8 -2.17 -19.28 -46.41
N GLY A 9 -1.51 -19.75 -45.34
CA GLY A 9 -0.38 -20.66 -45.41
C GLY A 9 -0.37 -21.56 -44.18
N THR A 10 -0.93 -22.73 -44.33
CA THR A 10 -0.77 -23.91 -43.46
C THR A 10 0.51 -24.68 -43.83
N ILE A 11 0.93 -25.59 -42.91
CA ILE A 11 1.92 -26.69 -43.03
C ILE A 11 3.09 -26.42 -42.08
N GLY A 12 3.55 -27.33 -41.23
CA GLY A 12 3.32 -28.74 -41.02
C GLY A 12 4.20 -29.23 -39.87
N SER A 13 3.73 -30.28 -39.27
CA SER A 13 4.35 -31.11 -38.25
C SER A 13 5.64 -31.79 -38.74
N ALA A 14 6.65 -31.86 -37.86
CA ALA A 14 7.64 -32.93 -37.94
C ALA A 14 8.23 -33.23 -36.56
N GLY A 15 7.85 -34.36 -35.98
CA GLY A 15 8.48 -34.95 -34.82
C GLY A 15 9.83 -35.56 -35.18
N ALA A 16 10.80 -35.43 -34.31
CA ALA A 16 12.07 -36.16 -34.37
C ALA A 16 12.25 -36.94 -33.06
N THR A 17 12.05 -38.24 -33.14
CA THR A 17 12.35 -39.21 -32.08
C THR A 17 13.82 -39.59 -32.17
N LEU A 18 14.61 -39.30 -31.17
CA LEU A 18 16.01 -39.73 -31.08
C LEU A 18 16.10 -41.04 -30.32
N TRP A 19 16.55 -42.11 -31.01
CA TRP A 19 16.89 -43.38 -30.43
C TRP A 19 18.36 -43.38 -30.01
N PHE A 20 18.63 -43.60 -28.72
CA PHE A 20 19.98 -43.93 -28.26
C PHE A 20 20.11 -45.45 -28.15
N ARG A 21 21.04 -45.99 -28.92
CA ARG A 21 21.48 -47.40 -28.98
C ARG A 21 22.58 -47.61 -27.94
N LEU A 22 22.31 -48.41 -26.90
CA LEU A 22 23.33 -48.86 -25.95
C LEU A 22 24.05 -50.06 -26.50
N GLY A 23 25.38 -49.94 -26.74
CA GLY A 23 26.27 -51.03 -27.09
C GLY A 23 26.74 -51.76 -25.83
N GLY A 24 26.55 -53.08 -25.80
CA GLY A 24 27.00 -53.90 -24.70
C GLY A 24 28.48 -54.26 -24.80
N PHE A 25 29.17 -54.28 -23.68
CA PHE A 25 30.42 -54.94 -23.45
C PHE A 25 30.32 -55.95 -22.32
N PRO A 26 30.93 -57.17 -22.44
CA PRO A 26 30.88 -58.18 -21.40
C PRO A 26 31.93 -57.90 -20.29
N VAL A 27 31.51 -58.04 -19.04
CA VAL A 27 32.36 -57.89 -17.85
C VAL A 27 32.68 -59.25 -17.28
N PRO A 28 33.94 -59.53 -16.91
CA PRO A 28 34.34 -60.85 -16.38
C PRO A 28 33.91 -61.05 -14.90
N VAL A 29 33.50 -62.24 -14.60
CA VAL A 29 33.07 -62.67 -13.25
C VAL A 29 34.28 -62.81 -12.36
N GLY A 30 34.43 -61.90 -11.39
CA GLY A 30 35.41 -61.97 -10.32
C GLY A 30 34.78 -62.38 -9.00
N ARG A 31 35.44 -63.31 -8.32
CA ARG A 31 35.07 -63.99 -7.04
C ARG A 31 34.67 -62.99 -5.95
N MET A 32 33.46 -63.09 -5.40
CA MET A 32 32.97 -62.31 -4.28
C MET A 32 33.70 -62.67 -2.97
N ARG A 33 34.39 -61.69 -2.38
CA ARG A 33 34.76 -61.72 -0.94
C ARG A 33 33.60 -61.12 -0.17
N ARG A 34 33.07 -61.87 0.81
CA ARG A 34 32.06 -61.37 1.75
C ARG A 34 32.69 -60.32 2.64
N TRP A 35 32.31 -59.05 2.40
CA TRP A 35 32.55 -57.94 3.30
C TRP A 35 31.36 -57.85 4.26
N ARG A 36 31.64 -57.93 5.58
CA ARG A 36 30.63 -57.60 6.60
C ARG A 36 30.38 -56.09 6.50
N VAL A 37 29.18 -55.68 6.19
CA VAL A 37 28.72 -54.33 6.22
C VAL A 37 28.34 -54.01 7.66
N PRO A 38 28.95 -52.98 8.31
CA PRO A 38 28.43 -52.49 9.59
C PRO A 38 27.06 -51.86 9.34
N GLY A 39 26.08 -52.17 10.17
CA GLY A 39 24.70 -51.73 10.04
C GLY A 39 24.55 -50.19 10.00
N PRO A 40 23.51 -49.70 9.38
CA PRO A 40 23.32 -48.26 9.25
C PRO A 40 23.05 -47.64 10.63
N ARG A 41 23.96 -46.78 11.08
CA ARG A 41 23.67 -45.82 12.13
C ARG A 41 22.63 -44.84 11.56
N LEU A 42 21.40 -44.98 12.00
CA LEU A 42 20.33 -44.04 11.69
C LEU A 42 20.68 -42.66 12.29
N LEU A 43 21.27 -41.79 11.48
CA LEU A 43 21.46 -40.39 11.83
C LEU A 43 20.11 -39.72 11.72
N ILE A 44 19.39 -39.57 12.82
CA ILE A 44 18.15 -38.77 12.86
C ILE A 44 18.58 -37.31 12.73
N LEU A 45 18.51 -36.81 11.49
CA LEU A 45 18.65 -35.37 11.23
C LEU A 45 17.36 -34.72 11.73
N VAL A 46 17.38 -34.17 12.93
CA VAL A 46 16.29 -33.31 13.42
C VAL A 46 16.41 -31.99 12.65
N VAL A 47 15.70 -31.92 11.52
CA VAL A 47 15.49 -30.66 10.84
C VAL A 47 14.52 -29.86 11.72
N GLY A 48 15.07 -28.99 12.54
CA GLY A 48 14.28 -28.00 13.26
C GLY A 48 13.59 -27.10 12.21
N LEU A 49 12.29 -27.31 11.99
CA LEU A 49 11.48 -26.29 11.33
C LEU A 49 11.47 -25.06 12.25
N GLY A 50 12.41 -24.15 12.02
CA GLY A 50 12.32 -22.80 12.54
C GLY A 50 11.05 -22.18 11.94
N ALA A 51 9.96 -22.11 12.72
CA ALA A 51 8.83 -21.28 12.38
C ALA A 51 9.37 -19.85 12.27
N ALA A 52 9.44 -19.31 11.05
CA ALA A 52 9.65 -17.89 10.85
C ALA A 52 8.47 -17.19 11.53
N ALA A 53 8.70 -16.60 12.69
CA ALA A 53 7.72 -15.76 13.35
C ALA A 53 7.42 -14.62 12.36
N SER A 54 6.25 -14.65 11.74
CA SER A 54 5.72 -13.52 10.99
C SER A 54 5.55 -12.39 12.02
N SER A 55 6.48 -11.43 12.03
CA SER A 55 6.33 -10.25 12.88
C SER A 55 5.03 -9.55 12.48
N GLU A 56 4.10 -9.44 13.40
CA GLU A 56 2.88 -8.63 13.25
C GLU A 56 3.23 -7.27 12.66
N PRO A 57 2.43 -6.75 11.71
CA PRO A 57 2.67 -5.44 11.15
C PRO A 57 2.68 -4.38 12.26
N GLY A 58 3.77 -3.66 12.40
CA GLY A 58 3.91 -2.64 13.44
C GLY A 58 3.01 -1.42 13.22
N PRO A 59 2.90 -0.54 14.24
CA PRO A 59 2.10 0.68 14.14
C PRO A 59 2.68 1.66 13.12
N VAL A 60 1.80 2.46 12.52
CA VAL A 60 2.18 3.66 11.77
C VAL A 60 2.59 4.74 12.77
N THR A 61 3.70 5.40 12.51
CA THR A 61 4.30 6.38 13.42
C THR A 61 4.42 7.75 12.78
N CYS A 62 4.46 8.79 13.59
CA CYS A 62 4.76 10.14 13.15
C CYS A 62 6.12 10.21 12.44
N GLY A 63 6.20 10.97 11.37
CA GLY A 63 7.37 11.07 10.50
C GLY A 63 7.46 9.98 9.44
N SER A 64 6.65 8.92 9.51
CA SER A 64 6.54 7.93 8.43
C SER A 64 6.03 8.58 7.15
N VAL A 65 6.54 8.10 6.02
CA VAL A 65 6.10 8.48 4.67
C VAL A 65 5.40 7.29 4.07
N VAL A 66 4.11 7.42 3.78
CA VAL A 66 3.23 6.29 3.46
C VAL A 66 2.45 6.51 2.17
N LYS A 67 2.09 5.43 1.50
CA LYS A 67 1.03 5.40 0.48
C LYS A 67 -0.26 4.89 1.12
N LEU A 68 -1.35 5.61 0.90
CA LEU A 68 -2.69 5.23 1.36
C LEU A 68 -3.43 4.54 0.22
N LEU A 69 -3.70 3.25 0.37
CA LEU A 69 -4.46 2.45 -0.59
C LEU A 69 -5.93 2.44 -0.22
N ASN A 70 -6.80 2.92 -1.10
CA ASN A 70 -8.24 2.69 -0.98
C ASN A 70 -8.54 1.22 -1.34
N VAL A 71 -9.08 0.47 -0.38
CA VAL A 71 -9.26 -0.97 -0.50
C VAL A 71 -10.27 -1.33 -1.60
N ARG A 72 -11.39 -0.59 -1.67
CA ARG A 72 -12.48 -0.87 -2.62
C ARG A 72 -12.09 -0.62 -4.07
N HIS A 73 -11.41 0.49 -4.33
CA HIS A 73 -11.10 0.93 -5.69
C HIS A 73 -9.68 0.59 -6.15
N ASN A 74 -8.85 0.02 -5.25
CA ASN A 74 -7.44 -0.32 -5.50
C ASN A 74 -6.65 0.85 -6.10
N VAL A 75 -6.80 2.03 -5.51
CA VAL A 75 -6.10 3.25 -5.90
C VAL A 75 -5.36 3.86 -4.71
N ARG A 76 -4.23 4.50 -4.99
CA ARG A 76 -3.44 5.23 -4.00
C ARG A 76 -3.86 6.69 -3.98
N LEU A 77 -3.90 7.26 -2.77
CA LEU A 77 -4.13 8.69 -2.58
C LEU A 77 -2.98 9.46 -3.23
N HIS A 78 -3.30 10.27 -4.21
CA HIS A 78 -2.35 10.95 -5.09
C HIS A 78 -2.61 12.46 -5.07
N SER A 79 -1.57 13.25 -5.27
CA SER A 79 -1.70 14.67 -5.56
C SER A 79 -0.56 15.12 -6.48
N HIS A 80 -0.79 16.22 -7.23
CA HIS A 80 0.19 16.81 -8.12
C HIS A 80 -0.13 18.29 -8.32
N ASP A 81 0.79 19.06 -8.87
CA ASP A 81 0.61 20.51 -9.03
C ASP A 81 -0.33 20.86 -10.21
N VAL A 82 -1.52 20.26 -10.19
CA VAL A 82 -2.64 20.64 -11.05
C VAL A 82 -3.81 21.04 -10.16
N ARG A 83 -4.35 22.23 -10.42
CA ARG A 83 -5.45 22.78 -9.65
C ARG A 83 -6.79 22.34 -10.19
N TYR A 84 -7.79 22.26 -9.33
CA TYR A 84 -9.16 22.11 -9.76
C TYR A 84 -9.60 23.30 -10.61
N GLY A 85 -10.30 23.04 -11.70
CA GLY A 85 -10.90 24.08 -12.56
C GLY A 85 -12.21 24.65 -12.02
N SER A 86 -12.75 24.07 -10.95
CA SER A 86 -13.97 24.47 -10.26
C SER A 86 -13.80 24.29 -8.75
N GLY A 87 -14.79 24.61 -7.95
CA GLY A 87 -14.70 24.53 -6.51
C GLY A 87 -13.74 25.56 -5.93
N SER A 88 -12.80 25.14 -5.12
CA SER A 88 -11.81 26.02 -4.46
C SER A 88 -10.69 26.51 -5.38
N GLY A 89 -10.45 25.83 -6.49
CA GLY A 89 -9.24 26.08 -7.30
C GLY A 89 -7.93 25.66 -6.64
N GLN A 90 -7.99 24.90 -5.54
CA GLN A 90 -6.80 24.35 -4.85
C GLN A 90 -6.20 23.17 -5.62
N GLN A 91 -5.02 22.71 -5.20
CA GLN A 91 -4.35 21.57 -5.79
C GLN A 91 -5.20 20.30 -5.67
N SER A 92 -5.35 19.58 -6.76
CA SER A 92 -6.20 18.40 -6.81
C SER A 92 -5.62 17.23 -6.03
N VAL A 93 -6.52 16.46 -5.40
CA VAL A 93 -6.24 15.17 -4.75
C VAL A 93 -7.10 14.12 -5.42
N THR A 94 -6.48 13.04 -5.87
CA THR A 94 -7.11 12.02 -6.71
C THR A 94 -6.66 10.62 -6.32
N GLY A 95 -7.24 9.61 -6.94
CA GLY A 95 -6.84 8.21 -6.79
C GLY A 95 -6.19 7.65 -8.05
N VAL A 96 -4.99 7.09 -7.94
CA VAL A 96 -4.26 6.44 -9.04
C VAL A 96 -4.03 4.97 -8.78
N SER A 97 -4.11 4.14 -9.83
CA SER A 97 -3.90 2.69 -9.72
C SER A 97 -2.44 2.26 -9.83
N ALA A 98 -1.56 3.11 -10.36
CA ALA A 98 -0.14 2.82 -10.51
C ALA A 98 0.53 2.59 -9.15
N VAL A 99 1.21 1.45 -9.00
CA VAL A 99 1.90 1.07 -7.74
C VAL A 99 3.15 1.90 -7.53
N ASP A 100 3.86 2.19 -8.60
CA ASP A 100 5.14 2.92 -8.63
C ASP A 100 5.00 4.45 -8.68
N ASP A 101 3.76 4.97 -8.55
CA ASP A 101 3.51 6.41 -8.57
C ASP A 101 4.23 7.14 -7.43
N SER A 102 5.12 8.06 -7.79
CA SER A 102 5.91 8.87 -6.85
C SER A 102 5.10 10.00 -6.19
N ASN A 103 3.95 10.36 -6.76
CA ASN A 103 3.06 11.40 -6.24
C ASN A 103 1.98 10.86 -5.28
N SER A 104 2.14 9.62 -4.80
CA SER A 104 1.25 9.00 -3.80
C SER A 104 1.86 8.95 -2.41
N TYR A 105 2.98 9.61 -2.15
CA TYR A 105 3.64 9.60 -0.85
C TYR A 105 3.21 10.76 0.04
N TRP A 106 2.78 10.43 1.26
CA TRP A 106 2.29 11.37 2.27
C TRP A 106 3.04 11.19 3.58
N ARG A 107 3.53 12.28 4.17
CA ARG A 107 4.17 12.25 5.50
C ARG A 107 3.14 12.41 6.60
N VAL A 108 3.19 11.52 7.57
CA VAL A 108 2.38 11.59 8.79
C VAL A 108 2.96 12.63 9.74
N ARG A 109 2.16 13.64 10.10
CA ARG A 109 2.52 14.73 11.02
C ARG A 109 1.47 14.87 12.13
N GLY A 110 1.80 15.58 13.19
CA GLY A 110 0.83 15.99 14.20
C GLY A 110 -0.26 16.91 13.62
N LYS A 111 -1.41 16.97 14.29
CA LYS A 111 -2.45 17.94 13.93
C LYS A 111 -1.93 19.38 14.02
N THR A 112 -2.68 20.32 13.47
CA THR A 112 -2.35 21.76 13.49
C THR A 112 -1.90 22.20 14.89
N SER A 113 -0.83 22.97 14.96
CA SER A 113 -0.20 23.49 16.18
C SER A 113 0.27 22.44 17.18
N THR A 114 0.40 21.16 16.77
CA THR A 114 0.88 20.08 17.63
C THR A 114 2.07 19.36 17.00
N VAL A 115 3.17 19.28 17.76
CA VAL A 115 4.33 18.47 17.36
C VAL A 115 4.03 17.01 17.66
N CYS A 116 4.25 16.14 16.69
CA CYS A 116 4.28 14.70 16.89
C CYS A 116 5.70 14.20 16.64
N GLU A 117 6.36 13.75 17.70
CA GLU A 117 7.74 13.27 17.66
C GLU A 117 7.91 12.08 16.70
N ARG A 118 9.00 12.08 15.92
CA ARG A 118 9.30 10.97 15.00
C ARG A 118 9.36 9.64 15.74
N GLY A 119 8.67 8.64 15.20
CA GLY A 119 8.59 7.32 15.81
C GLY A 119 7.51 7.18 16.87
N THR A 120 6.74 8.23 17.19
CA THR A 120 5.57 8.10 18.06
C THR A 120 4.45 7.37 17.33
N PRO A 121 3.95 6.22 17.83
CA PRO A 121 2.81 5.53 17.24
C PRO A 121 1.54 6.39 17.24
N VAL A 122 0.87 6.39 16.11
CA VAL A 122 -0.42 7.08 15.96
C VAL A 122 -1.52 6.24 16.60
N LYS A 123 -2.26 6.83 17.53
CA LYS A 123 -3.41 6.17 18.20
C LYS A 123 -4.66 6.20 17.32
N CYS A 124 -5.51 5.19 17.45
CA CYS A 124 -6.87 5.27 16.94
C CYS A 124 -7.61 6.41 17.64
N GLY A 125 -8.34 7.24 16.88
CA GLY A 125 -8.98 8.47 17.37
C GLY A 125 -8.07 9.70 17.41
N GLN A 126 -6.78 9.56 17.10
CA GLN A 126 -5.86 10.70 17.05
C GLN A 126 -6.04 11.49 15.75
N SER A 127 -6.03 12.83 15.85
CA SER A 127 -5.97 13.71 14.67
C SER A 127 -4.52 13.93 14.23
N ILE A 128 -4.30 13.85 12.92
CA ILE A 128 -3.02 13.98 12.23
C ILE A 128 -3.17 14.90 11.02
N ARG A 129 -2.02 15.32 10.45
CA ARG A 129 -1.93 15.88 9.09
C ARG A 129 -1.18 14.91 8.20
N LEU A 130 -1.55 14.92 6.93
CA LEU A 130 -0.89 14.18 5.86
C LEU A 130 -0.32 15.17 4.86
N THR A 131 1.00 15.34 4.86
CA THR A 131 1.70 16.27 3.96
C THR A 131 2.21 15.53 2.73
N HIS A 132 1.78 15.96 1.56
CA HIS A 132 2.23 15.41 0.27
C HIS A 132 3.72 15.71 0.05
N ILE A 133 4.51 14.67 -0.22
CA ILE A 133 5.98 14.79 -0.23
C ILE A 133 6.47 15.73 -1.34
N ASN A 134 5.92 15.58 -2.55
CA ASN A 134 6.45 16.29 -3.71
C ASN A 134 6.04 17.77 -3.79
N THR A 135 4.91 18.16 -3.16
CA THR A 135 4.42 19.54 -3.23
C THR A 135 4.43 20.27 -1.88
N GLY A 136 4.73 19.57 -0.78
CA GLY A 136 4.73 20.15 0.56
C GLY A 136 3.35 20.56 1.09
N ARG A 137 2.26 20.24 0.37
CA ARG A 137 0.89 20.62 0.77
C ARG A 137 0.23 19.54 1.59
N ASN A 138 -0.68 19.95 2.48
CA ASN A 138 -1.40 19.05 3.36
C ASN A 138 -2.71 18.59 2.71
N LEU A 139 -3.11 17.34 2.99
CA LEU A 139 -4.44 16.84 2.67
C LEU A 139 -5.48 17.70 3.40
N HIS A 140 -6.39 18.29 2.67
CA HIS A 140 -7.27 19.37 3.10
C HIS A 140 -8.72 19.10 2.66
N SER A 141 -9.68 19.61 3.40
CA SER A 141 -11.07 19.60 2.99
C SER A 141 -11.84 20.79 3.58
N HIS A 142 -12.89 21.21 2.89
CA HIS A 142 -13.71 22.36 3.23
C HIS A 142 -15.11 22.24 2.59
N HIS A 143 -15.99 23.21 2.86
CA HIS A 143 -17.37 23.17 2.36
C HIS A 143 -17.55 23.58 0.87
N PHE A 144 -16.61 23.20 0.00
CA PHE A 144 -16.81 23.28 -1.44
C PHE A 144 -17.27 21.92 -1.98
N THR A 145 -18.01 21.94 -3.08
CA THR A 145 -18.45 20.72 -3.78
C THR A 145 -17.34 20.16 -4.65
N SER A 146 -17.16 18.85 -4.56
CA SER A 146 -16.24 18.10 -5.42
C SER A 146 -16.70 18.14 -6.88
N PRO A 147 -15.77 18.24 -7.84
CA PRO A 147 -16.10 18.51 -9.26
C PRO A 147 -16.96 17.46 -9.95
N LEU A 148 -16.91 16.18 -9.56
CA LEU A 148 -17.62 15.10 -10.24
C LEU A 148 -18.87 14.66 -9.48
N SER A 149 -18.72 14.25 -8.23
CA SER A 149 -19.82 13.67 -7.44
C SER A 149 -20.71 14.71 -6.77
N GLY A 150 -20.27 15.96 -6.64
CA GLY A 150 -20.97 16.98 -5.86
C GLY A 150 -20.90 16.77 -4.34
N ASN A 151 -20.11 15.79 -3.85
CA ASN A 151 -19.81 15.61 -2.44
C ASN A 151 -18.85 16.71 -1.94
N GLN A 152 -18.32 16.62 -0.73
CA GLN A 152 -17.37 17.60 -0.23
C GLN A 152 -16.02 17.47 -0.93
N GLU A 153 -15.45 18.59 -1.39
CA GLU A 153 -14.13 18.62 -2.03
C GLU A 153 -13.03 18.20 -1.06
N VAL A 154 -12.10 17.38 -1.57
CA VAL A 154 -10.80 17.09 -0.94
C VAL A 154 -9.71 17.62 -1.86
N SER A 155 -8.80 18.41 -1.30
CA SER A 155 -7.74 19.10 -2.02
C SER A 155 -6.42 19.01 -1.27
N ALA A 156 -5.37 19.63 -1.78
CA ALA A 156 -4.12 19.84 -1.06
C ALA A 156 -3.86 21.33 -0.91
N PHE A 157 -3.58 21.75 0.33
CA PHE A 157 -3.47 23.14 0.75
C PHE A 157 -2.22 23.41 1.60
N GLY A 158 -1.84 24.68 1.71
CA GLY A 158 -0.69 25.09 2.49
C GLY A 158 0.62 25.05 1.71
N GLU A 159 1.72 25.22 2.41
CA GLU A 159 3.07 25.27 1.87
C GLU A 159 4.06 24.69 2.90
N ASP A 160 5.02 23.88 2.46
CA ASP A 160 6.04 23.25 3.31
C ASP A 160 5.50 22.49 4.55
N GLY A 161 4.26 21.99 4.43
CA GLY A 161 3.57 21.29 5.52
C GLY A 161 2.89 22.22 6.52
N GLU A 162 2.97 23.53 6.35
CA GLU A 162 2.17 24.49 7.10
C GLU A 162 0.83 24.73 6.40
N GLY A 163 -0.21 24.95 7.21
CA GLY A 163 -1.58 25.13 6.76
C GLY A 163 -2.48 25.53 7.92
N ASP A 164 -3.71 25.05 7.92
CA ASP A 164 -4.69 25.40 8.94
C ASP A 164 -5.41 24.17 9.54
N TYR A 165 -6.40 24.40 10.38
CA TYR A 165 -7.17 23.34 11.07
C TYR A 165 -8.05 22.49 10.11
N LEU A 166 -8.23 22.91 8.86
CA LEU A 166 -8.91 22.14 7.81
C LEU A 166 -7.99 21.09 7.16
N ASP A 167 -6.74 20.99 7.62
CA ASP A 167 -5.80 19.91 7.28
C ASP A 167 -5.86 18.73 8.24
N ASP A 168 -6.65 18.84 9.32
CA ASP A 168 -6.66 17.85 10.40
C ASP A 168 -7.62 16.69 10.10
N TRP A 169 -7.10 15.47 10.16
CA TRP A 169 -7.84 14.23 9.92
C TRP A 169 -7.72 13.27 11.08
N THR A 170 -8.84 12.82 11.61
CA THR A 170 -8.91 11.84 12.70
C THR A 170 -8.81 10.42 12.12
N VAL A 171 -7.88 9.63 12.65
CA VAL A 171 -7.68 8.22 12.25
C VAL A 171 -8.68 7.35 13.00
N LEU A 172 -9.63 6.77 12.28
CA LEU A 172 -10.61 5.83 12.83
C LEU A 172 -10.16 4.40 12.54
N CYS A 173 -9.77 3.65 13.55
CA CYS A 173 -9.32 2.27 13.45
C CYS A 173 -9.74 1.44 14.66
N SER A 174 -9.56 0.12 14.57
CA SER A 174 -9.78 -0.80 15.68
C SER A 174 -8.52 -0.96 16.53
N GLY A 175 -8.67 -1.11 17.84
CA GLY A 175 -7.56 -1.27 18.77
C GLY A 175 -6.96 0.06 19.26
N THR A 176 -5.73 0.01 19.75
CA THR A 176 -5.06 1.16 20.36
C THR A 176 -4.36 2.05 19.35
N TYR A 177 -3.74 1.46 18.35
CA TYR A 177 -2.89 2.16 17.39
C TYR A 177 -3.30 1.87 15.94
N TRP A 178 -3.02 2.82 15.05
CA TRP A 178 -3.08 2.62 13.62
C TRP A 178 -1.99 1.64 13.18
N VAL A 179 -2.39 0.41 12.86
CA VAL A 179 -1.49 -0.67 12.46
C VAL A 179 -1.39 -0.73 10.93
N ARG A 180 -0.19 -1.02 10.42
CA ARG A 180 0.03 -1.25 8.98
C ARG A 180 -0.81 -2.45 8.51
N ASP A 181 -1.25 -2.41 7.26
CA ASP A 181 -2.10 -3.41 6.62
C ASP A 181 -3.51 -3.58 7.22
N SER A 182 -3.83 -2.86 8.28
CA SER A 182 -5.20 -2.82 8.84
C SER A 182 -6.05 -1.77 8.15
N GLU A 183 -7.34 -2.06 7.99
CA GLU A 183 -8.30 -1.10 7.44
C GLU A 183 -8.59 0.02 8.42
N VAL A 184 -8.48 1.24 7.94
CA VAL A 184 -8.77 2.46 8.69
C VAL A 184 -9.64 3.41 7.87
N ARG A 185 -10.26 4.39 8.53
CA ARG A 185 -10.92 5.54 7.89
C ARG A 185 -10.28 6.82 8.38
N PHE A 186 -10.30 7.82 7.53
CA PHE A 186 -9.86 9.17 7.87
C PHE A 186 -11.09 10.07 7.90
N LYS A 187 -11.39 10.63 9.08
CA LYS A 187 -12.49 11.56 9.28
C LYS A 187 -11.93 12.97 9.35
N HIS A 188 -12.39 13.85 8.48
CA HIS A 188 -12.02 15.26 8.52
C HIS A 188 -12.52 15.89 9.82
N SER A 189 -11.60 16.42 10.62
CA SER A 189 -11.90 16.80 12.02
C SER A 189 -12.89 17.95 12.14
N SER A 190 -12.95 18.83 11.14
CA SER A 190 -13.80 20.03 11.16
C SER A 190 -15.18 19.84 10.54
N THR A 191 -15.36 18.90 9.60
CA THR A 191 -16.63 18.71 8.88
C THR A 191 -17.24 17.33 9.07
N ASP A 192 -16.57 16.44 9.81
CA ASP A 192 -16.96 15.04 10.07
C ASP A 192 -17.07 14.16 8.82
N MET A 193 -16.62 14.62 7.65
CA MET A 193 -16.63 13.86 6.41
C MET A 193 -15.53 12.80 6.39
N LEU A 194 -15.84 11.64 5.81
CA LEU A 194 -14.91 10.53 5.64
C LEU A 194 -14.21 10.63 4.28
N LEU A 195 -12.89 10.51 4.27
CA LEU A 195 -12.09 10.43 3.05
C LEU A 195 -12.53 9.23 2.22
N SER A 196 -12.96 9.45 1.00
CA SER A 196 -13.62 8.46 0.18
C SER A 196 -13.17 8.52 -1.28
N VAL A 197 -13.41 7.45 -2.03
CA VAL A 197 -13.17 7.39 -3.48
C VAL A 197 -14.47 7.03 -4.17
N THR A 198 -14.83 7.75 -5.24
CA THR A 198 -15.91 7.35 -6.13
C THR A 198 -15.42 6.41 -7.23
N GLY A 199 -16.34 5.88 -8.02
CA GLY A 199 -16.01 5.22 -9.29
C GLY A 199 -15.71 6.21 -10.42
N GLU A 200 -16.05 7.49 -10.22
CA GLU A 200 -15.93 8.57 -11.21
C GLU A 200 -14.46 8.85 -11.54
N GLN A 201 -14.19 9.18 -12.80
CA GLN A 201 -12.85 9.48 -13.29
C GLN A 201 -12.81 10.86 -13.95
N TYR A 202 -11.75 11.58 -13.67
CA TYR A 202 -11.51 12.87 -14.30
C TYR A 202 -11.16 12.73 -15.79
N GLY A 203 -11.66 13.69 -16.58
CA GLY A 203 -11.17 13.97 -17.92
C GLY A 203 -9.83 14.74 -17.88
N ARG A 204 -9.48 15.38 -19.00
CA ARG A 204 -8.27 16.26 -19.05
C ARG A 204 -8.43 17.47 -18.11
N PRO A 205 -7.36 17.94 -17.46
CA PRO A 205 -5.95 17.47 -17.52
C PRO A 205 -5.62 16.27 -16.63
N ILE A 206 -6.50 15.89 -15.69
CA ILE A 206 -6.27 14.84 -14.66
C ILE A 206 -6.63 13.43 -15.19
N HIS A 207 -6.58 13.21 -16.45
CA HIS A 207 -7.14 12.07 -17.18
C HIS A 207 -6.96 10.69 -16.50
N GLY A 208 -8.07 9.97 -16.31
CA GLY A 208 -8.11 8.59 -15.83
C GLY A 208 -7.94 8.40 -14.32
N GLN A 209 -7.69 9.47 -13.57
CA GLN A 209 -7.59 9.39 -12.11
C GLN A 209 -8.98 9.42 -11.47
N LYS A 210 -9.17 8.65 -10.39
CA LYS A 210 -10.44 8.61 -9.67
C LYS A 210 -10.63 9.80 -8.76
N GLU A 211 -11.89 10.24 -8.61
CA GLU A 211 -12.22 11.29 -7.66
C GLU A 211 -12.04 10.83 -6.22
N VAL A 212 -11.36 11.67 -5.43
CA VAL A 212 -11.29 11.60 -3.97
C VAL A 212 -12.13 12.72 -3.41
N HIS A 213 -12.98 12.42 -2.43
CA HIS A 213 -13.94 13.36 -1.86
C HIS A 213 -14.24 13.06 -0.39
N GLY A 214 -14.92 13.97 0.31
CA GLY A 214 -15.48 13.74 1.63
C GLY A 214 -16.92 13.22 1.54
N MET A 215 -17.24 12.16 2.30
CA MET A 215 -18.56 11.53 2.37
C MET A 215 -19.10 11.51 3.80
N SER A 216 -20.38 11.80 3.98
CA SER A 216 -20.99 11.92 5.32
C SER A 216 -21.30 10.59 6.01
N TYR A 217 -21.32 9.48 5.27
CA TYR A 217 -21.63 8.16 5.84
C TYR A 217 -20.52 7.13 5.54
N SER A 218 -20.38 6.15 6.44
CA SER A 218 -19.37 5.11 6.28
C SER A 218 -19.85 3.97 5.38
N ASN A 219 -18.98 3.57 4.45
CA ASN A 219 -19.16 2.39 3.62
C ASN A 219 -17.78 1.86 3.15
N GLN A 220 -17.75 0.92 2.23
CA GLN A 220 -16.50 0.34 1.72
C GLN A 220 -15.61 1.34 0.94
N ASN A 221 -16.17 2.44 0.43
CA ASN A 221 -15.41 3.45 -0.32
C ASN A 221 -14.50 4.30 0.59
N ASN A 222 -14.73 4.27 1.91
CA ASN A 222 -13.90 5.00 2.88
C ASN A 222 -12.85 4.13 3.58
N ASN A 223 -12.68 2.87 3.18
CA ASN A 223 -11.67 1.99 3.78
C ASN A 223 -10.32 2.17 3.09
N TRP A 224 -9.31 2.46 3.90
CA TRP A 224 -7.94 2.68 3.47
C TRP A 224 -6.99 1.74 4.21
N LYS A 225 -5.86 1.43 3.56
CA LYS A 225 -4.75 0.66 4.15
C LYS A 225 -3.43 1.36 3.90
N VAL A 226 -2.46 1.08 4.77
CA VAL A 226 -1.06 1.47 4.58
C VAL A 226 -0.20 0.21 4.54
N MET A 227 0.29 -0.12 3.35
CA MET A 227 1.17 -1.27 3.12
C MET A 227 2.55 -0.85 2.61
N GLU A 228 2.61 0.29 1.91
CA GLU A 228 3.80 0.79 1.23
C GLU A 228 4.28 2.08 1.89
N GLY A 229 5.60 2.25 1.99
CA GLY A 229 6.18 3.48 2.52
C GLY A 229 7.52 3.28 3.23
N ILE A 230 7.99 4.37 3.82
CA ILE A 230 9.17 4.42 4.70
C ILE A 230 8.66 4.64 6.12
N PHE A 231 8.70 3.59 6.92
CA PHE A 231 8.16 3.61 8.27
C PHE A 231 9.25 3.96 9.28
N MET A 232 8.99 4.97 10.11
CA MET A 232 9.85 5.26 11.26
C MET A 232 9.64 4.19 12.33
N LYS A 233 10.72 3.65 12.88
CA LYS A 233 10.64 2.71 14.00
C LYS A 233 9.98 3.39 15.20
N PRO A 234 9.14 2.67 15.96
CA PRO A 234 8.63 3.18 17.23
C PRO A 234 9.77 3.60 18.15
N SER A 235 9.62 4.74 18.83
CA SER A 235 10.61 5.23 19.79
C SER A 235 10.74 4.26 20.99
N GLU A 236 11.95 4.09 21.50
CA GLU A 236 12.26 3.18 22.61
C GLU A 236 11.49 3.51 23.91
N LEU A 237 11.09 4.78 24.09
CA LEU A 237 10.31 5.24 25.25
C LEU A 237 8.98 4.50 25.45
N LEU A 238 8.43 3.87 24.40
CA LEU A 238 7.19 3.09 24.49
C LEU A 238 7.42 1.64 24.89
N LYS A 239 8.66 1.12 24.76
CA LYS A 239 8.99 -0.24 25.19
C LYS A 239 9.07 -0.35 26.71
N THR A 240 9.48 0.70 27.41
CA THR A 240 9.61 0.71 28.87
C THR A 240 8.27 0.70 29.60
N ASN A 241 7.22 1.28 29.03
CA ASN A 241 5.90 1.28 29.68
C ASN A 241 5.15 -0.08 29.60
N SER A 242 5.55 -0.98 28.69
CA SER A 242 4.97 -2.33 28.66
C SER A 242 5.54 -3.27 29.72
N TYR A 243 6.74 -3.00 30.23
CA TYR A 243 7.35 -3.81 31.29
C TYR A 243 6.92 -3.43 32.71
N HIS A 244 6.26 -2.28 32.90
CA HIS A 244 5.76 -1.84 34.21
C HIS A 244 4.26 -2.09 34.40
N ALA A 245 3.57 -2.67 33.44
CA ALA A 245 2.14 -3.00 33.54
C ALA A 245 1.87 -4.43 34.02
N GLU A 246 2.92 -5.21 34.34
CA GLU A 246 2.83 -6.57 34.88
C GLU A 246 3.42 -6.66 36.30
N LEU A 247 2.97 -5.80 37.21
CA LEU A 247 3.17 -5.94 38.66
C LEU A 247 1.86 -5.82 39.40
#